data_1080d02c8026ce1f775e918402a043bf
#
_entry.id   1080d02c8026ce1f775e918402a043bf
#
_cell.length_a   1.000
_cell.length_b   1.000
_cell.length_c   1.000
_cell.angle_alpha   90.00
_cell.angle_beta   90.00
_cell.angle_gamma   90.00
#
_symmetry.space_group_name_H-M   'P 1'
#
loop_
_entity.id
_entity.type
_entity.pdbx_description
1 polymer ?
#
loop_
_entity_poly.entity_id
_entity_poly.type
_entity_poly.pdbx_seq_one_letter_code
_entity_poly.pdbx_strand_id
1 'polypeptide(L)'
;MKIPCRSEAAAPKAVIRMLDRTILKLENTAGETSTEQGILAFRCIKDVYLPYSTLSISLVPQQTDFGTIRRVQLTVRQTTVHDGLADQVKLEQKNGQSFLTIASRGFTSLLCQNELAKGLIAKVSLDQLMKDYYPFPTQIKWEPNTDTSNYIYVKENDTMWDGVSNLCFKLNGRYPYIGSTNTIRLNLPVNPTVYPFMNYTIASVGSTQDFRSLGSQYHMPDADGTEDTFLLQNSKTTDLSIVRNRQIPFDMQYLRNPAEALQFRMRYSNRGWKSQFLTFYGFRDGLQLNDQFSYAPLWSNRFISRMEITGSRKGIFTKLFAYYDDWNNTDV
;
A
#
# COMPACT_ATOMS: atom_id res chain seq x y z
N MET A 1 0.99 21.75 -32.64
CA MET A 1 1.10 20.38 -33.13
C MET A 1 -0.20 19.65 -32.79
N LYS A 2 -1.09 19.44 -33.76
CA LYS A 2 -2.40 18.82 -33.54
C LYS A 2 -2.21 17.29 -33.50
N ILE A 3 -2.58 16.68 -32.37
CA ILE A 3 -2.63 15.22 -32.22
C ILE A 3 -3.93 14.73 -32.90
N PRO A 4 -3.88 13.80 -33.85
CA PRO A 4 -5.10 13.29 -34.47
C PRO A 4 -5.86 12.40 -33.48
N CYS A 5 -7.14 12.70 -33.31
CA CYS A 5 -8.08 11.88 -32.57
C CYS A 5 -8.27 10.55 -33.32
N ARG A 6 -7.76 9.45 -32.76
CA ARG A 6 -8.03 8.11 -33.29
C ARG A 6 -9.43 7.65 -32.87
N SER A 7 -10.19 7.20 -33.85
CA SER A 7 -11.49 6.57 -33.72
C SER A 7 -11.52 5.48 -32.64
N GLU A 8 -12.63 5.41 -31.91
CA GLU A 8 -12.95 4.32 -30.97
C GLU A 8 -12.86 2.95 -31.70
N ALA A 9 -11.74 2.30 -31.54
CA ALA A 9 -11.60 0.93 -31.96
C ALA A 9 -12.36 0.04 -30.96
N ALA A 10 -13.28 -0.76 -31.43
CA ALA A 10 -14.00 -1.78 -30.66
C ALA A 10 -12.98 -2.62 -29.88
N ALA A 11 -13.19 -2.76 -28.57
CA ALA A 11 -12.31 -3.54 -27.71
C ALA A 11 -12.16 -4.97 -28.28
N PRO A 12 -10.94 -5.49 -28.45
CA PRO A 12 -10.75 -6.80 -29.04
C PRO A 12 -11.40 -7.89 -28.16
N LYS A 13 -12.03 -8.88 -28.77
CA LYS A 13 -12.74 -10.03 -28.12
C LYS A 13 -11.90 -10.72 -27.02
N ALA A 14 -10.57 -10.61 -27.04
CA ALA A 14 -9.66 -11.11 -26.02
C ALA A 14 -9.79 -10.41 -24.66
N VAL A 15 -10.30 -9.17 -24.63
CA VAL A 15 -10.43 -8.34 -23.42
C VAL A 15 -11.60 -8.80 -22.55
N ILE A 16 -12.68 -9.27 -23.16
CA ILE A 16 -13.88 -9.78 -22.44
C ILE A 16 -13.53 -11.08 -21.70
N ARG A 17 -12.67 -11.94 -22.27
CA ARG A 17 -12.23 -13.20 -21.66
C ARG A 17 -11.34 -13.03 -20.41
N MET A 18 -10.83 -11.85 -20.10
CA MET A 18 -9.97 -11.65 -18.92
C MET A 18 -10.76 -11.48 -17.62
N LEU A 19 -11.94 -10.85 -17.66
CA LEU A 19 -12.84 -10.79 -16.49
C LEU A 19 -13.40 -12.16 -16.13
N ASP A 20 -13.56 -13.05 -17.11
CA ASP A 20 -14.04 -14.43 -16.89
C ASP A 20 -13.08 -15.27 -16.01
N ARG A 21 -11.83 -14.78 -15.82
CA ARG A 21 -10.83 -15.41 -14.95
C ARG A 21 -10.66 -14.66 -13.62
N THR A 22 -11.60 -13.76 -13.30
CA THR A 22 -11.61 -13.02 -12.03
C THR A 22 -12.68 -13.61 -11.14
N ILE A 23 -12.30 -14.06 -9.96
CA ILE A 23 -13.17 -14.74 -9.01
C ILE A 23 -13.21 -13.92 -7.73
N LEU A 24 -14.41 -13.56 -7.29
CA LEU A 24 -14.66 -12.98 -6.00
C LEU A 24 -15.23 -14.07 -5.07
N LYS A 25 -14.53 -14.34 -3.98
CA LYS A 25 -15.01 -15.22 -2.91
C LYS A 25 -15.41 -14.38 -1.71
N LEU A 26 -16.62 -14.60 -1.23
CA LEU A 26 -17.18 -13.93 -0.05
C LEU A 26 -17.39 -14.99 1.04
N GLU A 27 -17.04 -14.63 2.27
CA GLU A 27 -17.27 -15.46 3.46
C GLU A 27 -18.11 -14.65 4.46
N ASN A 28 -19.19 -15.23 4.96
CA ASN A 28 -20.04 -14.59 5.95
C ASN A 28 -19.61 -14.95 7.39
N THR A 29 -20.29 -14.37 8.38
CA THR A 29 -20.00 -14.62 9.80
C THR A 29 -20.33 -16.04 10.26
N ALA A 30 -21.15 -16.78 9.53
CA ALA A 30 -21.41 -18.21 9.77
C ALA A 30 -20.32 -19.12 9.19
N GLY A 31 -19.34 -18.57 8.46
CA GLY A 31 -18.28 -19.34 7.79
C GLY A 31 -18.70 -19.90 6.42
N GLU A 32 -19.90 -19.56 5.96
CA GLU A 32 -20.35 -19.97 4.62
C GLU A 32 -19.66 -19.14 3.54
N THR A 33 -19.35 -19.78 2.44
CA THR A 33 -18.62 -19.12 1.34
C THR A 33 -19.42 -19.14 0.06
N SER A 34 -19.50 -17.98 -0.60
CA SER A 34 -20.05 -17.86 -1.97
C SER A 34 -18.95 -17.43 -2.95
N THR A 35 -19.14 -17.79 -4.20
CA THR A 35 -18.23 -17.42 -5.30
C THR A 35 -19.01 -16.66 -6.35
N GLU A 36 -18.59 -15.41 -6.60
CA GLU A 36 -19.26 -14.51 -7.52
C GLU A 36 -18.41 -14.24 -8.75
N GLN A 37 -19.04 -14.29 -9.93
CA GLN A 37 -18.38 -14.07 -11.23
C GLN A 37 -18.95 -12.86 -11.99
N GLY A 38 -20.11 -12.38 -11.62
CA GLY A 38 -20.80 -11.24 -12.26
C GLY A 38 -20.15 -9.88 -12.05
N ILE A 39 -18.81 -9.80 -12.02
CA ILE A 39 -18.03 -8.60 -11.72
C ILE A 39 -18.20 -7.57 -12.84
N LEU A 40 -18.69 -6.38 -12.48
CA LEU A 40 -18.83 -5.24 -13.40
C LEU A 40 -17.57 -4.39 -13.44
N ALA A 41 -17.02 -4.10 -12.26
CA ALA A 41 -15.79 -3.34 -12.12
C ALA A 41 -15.13 -3.63 -10.77
N PHE A 42 -13.81 -3.52 -10.73
CA PHE A 42 -13.05 -3.53 -9.48
C PHE A 42 -11.82 -2.63 -9.58
N ARG A 43 -11.36 -2.19 -8.44
CA ARG A 43 -10.09 -1.49 -8.25
C ARG A 43 -9.41 -2.01 -6.99
N CYS A 44 -8.24 -2.58 -7.14
CA CYS A 44 -7.39 -3.05 -6.05
C CYS A 44 -6.10 -2.22 -6.03
N ILE A 45 -5.72 -1.69 -4.86
CA ILE A 45 -4.51 -0.88 -4.68
C ILE A 45 -3.64 -1.52 -3.62
N LYS A 46 -2.34 -1.58 -3.90
CA LYS A 46 -1.27 -1.89 -2.95
C LYS A 46 -0.22 -0.79 -3.02
N ASP A 47 0.33 -0.40 -1.89
CA ASP A 47 1.32 0.66 -1.80
C ASP A 47 2.30 0.33 -0.66
N VAL A 48 3.59 0.57 -0.85
CA VAL A 48 4.61 0.27 0.16
C VAL A 48 4.43 1.04 1.47
N TYR A 49 3.69 2.15 1.44
CA TYR A 49 3.40 2.98 2.61
C TYR A 49 2.01 2.77 3.19
N LEU A 50 1.20 1.92 2.57
CA LEU A 50 -0.09 1.52 3.13
C LEU A 50 0.04 0.14 3.77
N PRO A 51 -0.35 0.00 5.03
CA PRO A 51 -0.26 -1.27 5.76
C PRO A 51 -1.27 -2.31 5.31
N TYR A 52 -1.98 -2.07 4.22
CA TYR A 52 -3.00 -2.98 3.69
C TYR A 52 -3.27 -2.70 2.20
N SER A 53 -3.79 -3.71 1.51
CA SER A 53 -4.42 -3.53 0.21
C SER A 53 -5.82 -2.98 0.37
N THR A 54 -6.29 -2.17 -0.58
CA THR A 54 -7.70 -1.74 -0.66
C THR A 54 -8.37 -2.35 -1.86
N LEU A 55 -9.63 -2.74 -1.73
CA LEU A 55 -10.47 -3.23 -2.81
C LEU A 55 -11.79 -2.47 -2.82
N SER A 56 -12.18 -1.95 -3.98
CA SER A 56 -13.54 -1.52 -4.28
C SER A 56 -14.03 -2.36 -5.46
N ILE A 57 -15.18 -3.02 -5.31
CA ILE A 57 -15.72 -3.91 -6.33
C ILE A 57 -17.23 -3.74 -6.45
N SER A 58 -17.75 -3.80 -7.67
CA SER A 58 -19.17 -3.84 -7.97
C SER A 58 -19.50 -5.01 -8.89
N LEU A 59 -20.61 -5.67 -8.64
CA LEU A 59 -21.02 -6.86 -9.38
C LEU A 59 -22.55 -6.97 -9.44
N VAL A 60 -23.02 -7.81 -10.36
CA VAL A 60 -24.38 -8.35 -10.35
C VAL A 60 -24.30 -9.69 -9.63
N PRO A 61 -24.86 -9.79 -8.40
CA PRO A 61 -24.71 -11.00 -7.60
C PRO A 61 -25.60 -12.14 -8.14
N GLN A 62 -25.13 -13.37 -7.94
CA GLN A 62 -25.92 -14.57 -8.29
C GLN A 62 -27.02 -14.87 -7.28
N GLN A 63 -26.85 -14.40 -6.04
CA GLN A 63 -27.80 -14.49 -4.94
C GLN A 63 -27.94 -13.14 -4.25
N THR A 64 -28.99 -12.93 -3.49
CA THR A 64 -29.24 -11.67 -2.75
C THR A 64 -29.14 -11.84 -1.24
N ASP A 65 -29.10 -13.07 -0.76
CA ASP A 65 -28.90 -13.37 0.66
C ASP A 65 -27.48 -13.90 0.87
N PHE A 66 -26.61 -13.07 1.46
CA PHE A 66 -25.23 -13.40 1.80
C PHE A 66 -25.03 -13.56 3.31
N GLY A 67 -26.04 -13.25 4.11
CA GLY A 67 -25.83 -12.98 5.53
C GLY A 67 -24.88 -11.77 5.72
N THR A 68 -24.20 -11.71 6.85
CA THR A 68 -23.21 -10.65 7.12
C THR A 68 -21.85 -11.05 6.54
N ILE A 69 -21.47 -10.43 5.43
CA ILE A 69 -20.17 -10.67 4.78
C ILE A 69 -19.07 -10.11 5.68
N ARG A 70 -18.08 -10.93 6.04
CA ARG A 70 -16.91 -10.54 6.86
C ARG A 70 -15.60 -10.55 6.10
N ARG A 71 -15.43 -11.47 5.14
CA ARG A 71 -14.19 -11.62 4.38
C ARG A 71 -14.43 -11.55 2.89
N VAL A 72 -13.50 -10.88 2.22
CA VAL A 72 -13.55 -10.66 0.76
C VAL A 72 -12.21 -11.05 0.17
N GLN A 73 -12.22 -11.99 -0.76
CA GLN A 73 -11.01 -12.42 -1.47
C GLN A 73 -11.21 -12.26 -2.98
N LEU A 74 -10.30 -11.50 -3.61
CA LEU A 74 -10.28 -11.31 -5.06
C LEU A 74 -9.10 -12.05 -5.66
N THR A 75 -9.38 -12.95 -6.60
CA THR A 75 -8.39 -13.70 -7.38
C THR A 75 -8.48 -13.28 -8.84
N VAL A 76 -7.37 -12.88 -9.43
CA VAL A 76 -7.24 -12.58 -10.86
C VAL A 76 -6.37 -13.68 -11.48
N ARG A 77 -6.92 -14.39 -12.45
CA ARG A 77 -6.35 -15.65 -12.97
C ARG A 77 -6.21 -16.67 -11.84
N GLN A 78 -5.00 -16.91 -11.34
CA GLN A 78 -4.71 -17.84 -10.24
C GLN A 78 -4.06 -17.14 -9.05
N THR A 79 -3.87 -15.82 -9.13
CA THR A 79 -3.21 -15.03 -8.10
C THR A 79 -4.22 -14.30 -7.25
N THR A 80 -4.21 -14.55 -5.95
CA THR A 80 -4.97 -13.75 -4.98
C THR A 80 -4.37 -12.35 -4.90
N VAL A 81 -5.10 -11.36 -5.40
CA VAL A 81 -4.65 -9.96 -5.41
C VAL A 81 -5.11 -9.19 -4.18
N HIS A 82 -6.20 -9.64 -3.54
CA HIS A 82 -6.72 -9.06 -2.31
C HIS A 82 -7.33 -10.16 -1.43
N ASP A 83 -7.13 -10.04 -0.11
CA ASP A 83 -7.75 -10.86 0.91
C ASP A 83 -7.91 -10.00 2.17
N GLY A 84 -9.14 -9.73 2.57
CA GLY A 84 -9.37 -8.75 3.62
C GLY A 84 -10.75 -8.76 4.23
N LEU A 85 -10.99 -7.78 5.08
CA LEU A 85 -12.26 -7.52 5.76
C LEU A 85 -13.19 -6.72 4.88
N ALA A 86 -14.48 -7.03 4.92
CA ALA A 86 -15.52 -6.19 4.35
C ALA A 86 -15.76 -4.98 5.26
N ASP A 87 -15.37 -3.79 4.81
CA ASP A 87 -15.63 -2.55 5.56
C ASP A 87 -17.03 -2.01 5.28
N GLN A 88 -17.49 -2.14 4.03
CA GLN A 88 -18.80 -1.70 3.60
C GLN A 88 -19.35 -2.67 2.56
N VAL A 89 -20.60 -3.08 2.77
CA VAL A 89 -21.37 -3.92 1.83
C VAL A 89 -22.67 -3.20 1.54
N LYS A 90 -22.93 -2.93 0.27
CA LYS A 90 -24.15 -2.25 -0.19
C LYS A 90 -24.83 -3.11 -1.25
N LEU A 91 -26.05 -3.57 -0.97
CA LEU A 91 -26.93 -4.22 -1.92
C LEU A 91 -28.03 -3.23 -2.34
N GLU A 92 -28.11 -2.93 -3.62
CA GLU A 92 -29.15 -2.07 -4.19
C GLU A 92 -29.93 -2.81 -5.27
N GLN A 93 -31.23 -2.52 -5.37
CA GLN A 93 -32.05 -2.97 -6.48
C GLN A 93 -32.41 -1.78 -7.37
N LYS A 94 -32.08 -1.87 -8.65
CA LYS A 94 -32.39 -0.85 -9.67
C LYS A 94 -33.00 -1.51 -10.88
N ASN A 95 -34.19 -1.07 -11.29
CA ASN A 95 -34.90 -1.60 -12.47
C ASN A 95 -35.02 -3.14 -12.45
N GLY A 96 -35.35 -3.70 -11.28
CA GLY A 96 -35.50 -5.15 -11.09
C GLY A 96 -34.20 -5.95 -11.02
N GLN A 97 -33.05 -5.31 -11.15
CA GLN A 97 -31.74 -5.98 -11.03
C GLN A 97 -31.04 -5.58 -9.75
N SER A 98 -30.46 -6.57 -9.07
CA SER A 98 -29.64 -6.36 -7.87
C SER A 98 -28.20 -6.05 -8.22
N PHE A 99 -27.59 -5.10 -7.48
CA PHE A 99 -26.19 -4.71 -7.59
C PHE A 99 -25.55 -4.77 -6.20
N LEU A 100 -24.43 -5.46 -6.11
CA LEU A 100 -23.64 -5.55 -4.90
C LEU A 100 -22.36 -4.71 -5.06
N THR A 101 -22.12 -3.80 -4.12
CA THR A 101 -20.89 -3.00 -4.04
C THR A 101 -20.22 -3.28 -2.70
N ILE A 102 -18.92 -3.57 -2.75
CA ILE A 102 -18.14 -3.88 -1.55
C ILE A 102 -16.89 -3.01 -1.53
N ALA A 103 -16.63 -2.39 -0.38
CA ALA A 103 -15.33 -1.82 -0.03
C ALA A 103 -14.67 -2.71 1.02
N SER A 104 -13.39 -3.03 0.81
CA SER A 104 -12.63 -3.96 1.66
C SER A 104 -11.20 -3.49 1.84
N ARG A 105 -10.64 -3.71 3.03
CA ARG A 105 -9.21 -3.55 3.32
C ARG A 105 -8.59 -4.89 3.70
N GLY A 106 -7.33 -5.10 3.31
CA GLY A 106 -6.55 -6.27 3.73
C GLY A 106 -6.54 -6.44 5.24
N PHE A 107 -6.40 -7.67 5.74
CA PHE A 107 -6.44 -7.97 7.18
C PHE A 107 -5.42 -7.17 8.00
N THR A 108 -4.29 -6.79 7.41
CA THR A 108 -3.28 -5.96 8.05
C THR A 108 -3.78 -4.55 8.41
N SER A 109 -4.95 -4.12 7.92
CA SER A 109 -5.62 -2.89 8.36
C SER A 109 -5.97 -2.91 9.85
N LEU A 110 -6.15 -4.10 10.43
CA LEU A 110 -6.40 -4.26 11.87
C LEU A 110 -5.23 -3.73 12.71
N LEU A 111 -4.00 -3.76 12.19
CA LEU A 111 -2.85 -3.19 12.90
C LEU A 111 -2.93 -1.68 13.08
N CYS A 112 -3.67 -0.98 12.22
CA CYS A 112 -3.93 0.45 12.38
C CYS A 112 -5.14 0.77 13.27
N GLN A 113 -5.89 -0.24 13.67
CA GLN A 113 -7.11 -0.12 14.46
C GLN A 113 -6.93 -0.63 15.89
N ASN A 114 -5.79 -1.27 16.17
CA ASN A 114 -5.43 -1.76 17.50
C ASN A 114 -4.28 -0.92 18.04
N GLU A 115 -4.48 -0.34 19.20
CA GLU A 115 -3.53 0.51 19.88
C GLU A 115 -2.60 -0.32 20.77
N LEU A 116 -1.38 0.14 20.91
CA LEU A 116 -0.39 -0.37 21.87
C LEU A 116 -0.52 0.40 23.19
N ALA A 117 -0.29 -0.29 24.28
CA ALA A 117 -0.18 0.37 25.59
C ALA A 117 1.02 1.32 25.58
N LYS A 118 0.78 2.59 25.99
CA LYS A 118 1.83 3.61 26.10
C LYS A 118 2.96 3.14 27.01
N GLY A 119 4.17 3.34 26.58
CA GLY A 119 5.36 3.02 27.39
C GLY A 119 6.53 2.51 26.55
N LEU A 120 7.50 1.95 27.24
CA LEU A 120 8.71 1.43 26.64
C LEU A 120 8.62 -0.10 26.54
N ILE A 121 8.80 -0.62 25.33
CA ILE A 121 8.95 -2.05 25.07
C ILE A 121 10.44 -2.32 24.83
N ALA A 122 11.08 -3.07 25.73
CA ALA A 122 12.51 -3.36 25.66
C ALA A 122 12.80 -4.66 24.91
N LYS A 123 13.96 -4.73 24.25
CA LYS A 123 14.48 -5.92 23.56
C LYS A 123 13.47 -6.56 22.60
N VAL A 124 12.85 -5.73 21.76
CA VAL A 124 11.74 -6.11 20.92
C VAL A 124 12.20 -6.56 19.52
N SER A 125 11.68 -7.69 19.07
CA SER A 125 11.70 -8.15 17.66
C SER A 125 10.30 -8.08 17.06
N LEU A 126 10.19 -8.25 15.73
CA LEU A 126 8.88 -8.33 15.08
C LEU A 126 8.07 -9.51 15.59
N ASP A 127 8.73 -10.67 15.74
CA ASP A 127 8.09 -11.89 16.25
C ASP A 127 7.50 -11.68 17.65
N GLN A 128 8.27 -11.04 18.53
CA GLN A 128 7.81 -10.75 19.90
C GLN A 128 6.67 -9.72 19.88
N LEU A 129 6.83 -8.62 19.13
CA LEU A 129 5.80 -7.59 19.02
C LEU A 129 4.46 -8.17 18.56
N MET A 130 4.47 -9.02 17.54
CA MET A 130 3.25 -9.63 17.00
C MET A 130 2.66 -10.67 17.94
N LYS A 131 3.46 -11.50 18.61
CA LYS A 131 2.98 -12.56 19.50
C LYS A 131 2.44 -12.03 20.81
N ASP A 132 3.13 -11.06 21.40
CA ASP A 132 2.80 -10.58 22.75
C ASP A 132 1.73 -9.50 22.75
N TYR A 133 1.70 -8.66 21.71
CA TYR A 133 0.82 -7.49 21.65
C TYR A 133 -0.31 -7.64 20.61
N TYR A 134 -0.25 -8.64 19.74
CA TYR A 134 -1.29 -8.93 18.78
C TYR A 134 -1.64 -10.43 18.74
N PRO A 135 -2.08 -11.03 19.86
CA PRO A 135 -2.31 -12.48 19.97
C PRO A 135 -3.62 -12.95 19.33
N PHE A 136 -4.22 -12.18 18.44
CA PHE A 136 -5.51 -12.52 17.82
C PHE A 136 -5.35 -13.48 16.66
N PRO A 137 -6.22 -14.49 16.52
CA PRO A 137 -6.23 -15.38 15.37
C PRO A 137 -6.69 -14.60 14.13
N THR A 138 -5.73 -14.24 13.29
CA THR A 138 -5.98 -13.47 12.08
C THR A 138 -5.28 -14.10 10.88
N GLN A 139 -5.60 -13.61 9.70
CA GLN A 139 -4.90 -13.97 8.47
C GLN A 139 -3.58 -13.18 8.28
N ILE A 140 -3.17 -12.41 9.30
CA ILE A 140 -1.93 -11.63 9.25
C ILE A 140 -0.74 -12.55 9.44
N LYS A 141 0.23 -12.39 8.55
CA LYS A 141 1.50 -13.11 8.58
C LYS A 141 2.64 -12.11 8.66
N TRP A 142 3.79 -12.56 9.08
CA TRP A 142 5.04 -11.78 9.03
C TRP A 142 6.21 -12.68 8.66
N GLU A 143 7.21 -12.11 8.05
CA GLU A 143 8.46 -12.82 7.84
C GLU A 143 9.16 -12.98 9.19
N PRO A 144 9.62 -14.21 9.53
CA PRO A 144 10.39 -14.42 10.75
C PRO A 144 11.58 -13.47 10.80
N ASN A 145 11.64 -12.67 11.86
CA ASN A 145 12.73 -11.73 12.08
C ASN A 145 13.10 -11.74 13.56
N THR A 146 14.31 -12.20 13.83
CA THR A 146 14.90 -12.32 15.17
C THR A 146 15.75 -11.10 15.54
N ASP A 147 15.97 -10.17 14.60
CA ASP A 147 16.68 -8.93 14.88
C ASP A 147 15.92 -8.14 15.95
N THR A 148 16.64 -7.70 16.96
CA THR A 148 16.04 -7.02 18.10
C THR A 148 16.50 -5.58 18.19
N SER A 149 15.56 -4.67 18.41
CA SER A 149 15.86 -3.33 18.88
C SER A 149 15.98 -3.32 20.40
N ASN A 150 16.88 -2.49 20.94
CA ASN A 150 17.00 -2.30 22.38
C ASN A 150 15.67 -1.88 23.02
N TYR A 151 14.92 -1.04 22.34
CA TYR A 151 13.57 -0.64 22.74
C TYR A 151 12.81 0.00 21.56
N ILE A 152 11.49 0.01 21.68
CA ILE A 152 10.60 0.96 21.01
C ILE A 152 9.83 1.74 22.07
N TYR A 153 9.59 3.02 21.83
CA TYR A 153 8.76 3.85 22.70
C TYR A 153 7.40 4.01 22.05
N VAL A 154 6.36 3.59 22.76
CA VAL A 154 4.96 3.70 22.32
C VAL A 154 4.37 4.98 22.89
N LYS A 155 3.92 5.88 22.03
CA LYS A 155 3.22 7.10 22.40
C LYS A 155 1.76 6.81 22.68
N GLU A 156 1.09 7.78 23.25
CA GLU A 156 -0.36 7.75 23.37
C GLU A 156 -1.01 7.71 21.98
N ASN A 157 -1.97 6.80 21.79
CA ASN A 157 -2.67 6.51 20.54
C ASN A 157 -1.78 5.93 19.41
N ASP A 158 -0.56 5.47 19.70
CA ASP A 158 0.22 4.72 18.73
C ASP A 158 -0.46 3.35 18.46
N THR A 159 -0.64 3.06 17.21
CA THR A 159 -1.19 1.78 16.74
C THR A 159 -0.13 0.68 16.70
N MET A 160 -0.57 -0.57 16.56
CA MET A 160 0.34 -1.70 16.29
C MET A 160 1.22 -1.44 15.06
N TRP A 161 0.66 -0.79 14.01
CA TRP A 161 1.43 -0.44 12.81
C TRP A 161 2.48 0.63 13.08
N ASP A 162 2.21 1.58 13.97
CA ASP A 162 3.21 2.56 14.41
C ASP A 162 4.35 1.86 15.15
N GLY A 163 4.05 0.89 16.02
CA GLY A 163 5.05 0.03 16.67
C GLY A 163 5.92 -0.74 15.68
N VAL A 164 5.31 -1.38 14.68
CA VAL A 164 6.03 -2.08 13.60
C VAL A 164 6.89 -1.10 12.79
N SER A 165 6.38 0.10 12.50
CA SER A 165 7.09 1.13 11.74
C SER A 165 8.31 1.65 12.50
N ASN A 166 8.15 1.93 13.80
CA ASN A 166 9.22 2.36 14.68
C ASN A 166 10.32 1.28 14.82
N LEU A 167 9.91 0.01 14.96
CA LEU A 167 10.84 -1.11 15.01
C LEU A 167 11.63 -1.22 13.68
N CYS A 168 10.93 -1.21 12.54
CA CYS A 168 11.54 -1.32 11.22
C CYS A 168 12.56 -0.20 10.97
N PHE A 169 12.19 1.04 11.31
CA PHE A 169 13.09 2.16 11.12
C PHE A 169 14.34 2.06 12.00
N LYS A 170 14.19 1.63 13.28
CA LYS A 170 15.34 1.42 14.17
C LYS A 170 16.28 0.31 13.70
N LEU A 171 15.73 -0.77 13.16
CA LEU A 171 16.55 -1.91 12.69
C LEU A 171 17.19 -1.62 11.33
N ASN A 172 16.45 -1.02 10.41
CA ASN A 172 16.79 -1.00 8.99
C ASN A 172 16.86 0.41 8.38
N GLY A 173 16.52 1.47 9.13
CA GLY A 173 16.39 2.84 8.62
C GLY A 173 15.31 3.00 7.54
N ARG A 174 14.33 2.09 7.50
CA ARG A 174 13.32 1.97 6.42
C ARG A 174 11.91 1.90 7.00
N TYR A 175 10.93 1.98 6.10
CA TYR A 175 9.51 1.78 6.42
C TYR A 175 9.11 0.33 6.12
N PRO A 176 8.31 -0.32 6.98
CA PRO A 176 7.81 -1.67 6.71
C PRO A 176 6.77 -1.65 5.60
N TYR A 177 6.57 -2.77 4.94
CA TYR A 177 5.55 -2.90 3.90
C TYR A 177 4.84 -4.25 3.95
N ILE A 178 3.71 -4.32 3.25
CA ILE A 178 2.99 -5.58 3.08
C ILE A 178 3.43 -6.21 1.76
N GLY A 179 4.12 -7.33 1.83
CA GLY A 179 4.62 -8.07 0.67
C GLY A 179 3.51 -8.83 -0.05
N SER A 180 3.53 -10.15 0.02
CA SER A 180 2.40 -10.97 -0.41
C SER A 180 1.17 -10.70 0.45
N THR A 181 0.02 -11.25 0.10
CA THR A 181 -1.25 -10.99 0.76
C THR A 181 -1.12 -11.10 2.31
N ASN A 182 -1.33 -9.99 3.01
CA ASN A 182 -1.30 -9.84 4.47
C ASN A 182 0.01 -10.23 5.17
N THR A 183 1.16 -10.22 4.47
CA THR A 183 2.46 -10.55 5.07
C THR A 183 3.28 -9.30 5.33
N ILE A 184 3.58 -9.02 6.60
CA ILE A 184 4.43 -7.91 7.03
C ILE A 184 5.90 -8.23 6.70
N ARG A 185 6.60 -7.26 6.11
CA ARG A 185 8.02 -7.32 5.80
C ARG A 185 8.76 -6.10 6.32
N LEU A 186 9.87 -6.32 7.01
CA LEU A 186 10.79 -5.27 7.45
C LEU A 186 11.95 -5.08 6.46
N ASN A 187 12.30 -6.14 5.73
CA ASN A 187 13.44 -6.15 4.81
C ASN A 187 12.97 -6.14 3.35
N LEU A 188 13.76 -5.51 2.49
CA LEU A 188 13.59 -5.65 1.06
C LEU A 188 13.88 -7.07 0.60
N PRO A 189 13.29 -7.53 -0.50
CA PRO A 189 13.69 -8.80 -1.10
C PRO A 189 15.17 -8.78 -1.45
N VAL A 190 15.90 -9.81 -1.06
CA VAL A 190 17.35 -9.94 -1.35
C VAL A 190 17.59 -10.00 -2.87
N ASN A 191 16.71 -10.70 -3.57
CA ASN A 191 16.74 -10.82 -5.03
C ASN A 191 15.39 -10.41 -5.60
N PRO A 192 15.15 -9.10 -5.83
CA PRO A 192 13.89 -8.64 -6.42
C PRO A 192 13.75 -9.18 -7.83
N THR A 193 12.55 -9.67 -8.16
CA THR A 193 12.26 -10.11 -9.52
C THR A 193 12.21 -8.91 -10.44
N VAL A 194 12.90 -8.98 -11.58
CA VAL A 194 12.89 -7.93 -12.60
C VAL A 194 11.91 -8.30 -13.70
N TYR A 195 10.92 -7.45 -13.94
CA TYR A 195 9.90 -7.64 -14.97
C TYR A 195 10.16 -6.71 -16.15
N PRO A 196 10.58 -7.24 -17.33
CA PRO A 196 10.65 -6.47 -18.56
C PRO A 196 9.25 -6.31 -19.18
N PHE A 197 8.87 -5.07 -19.53
CA PHE A 197 7.55 -4.76 -20.10
C PHE A 197 7.58 -4.42 -21.59
N MET A 198 8.68 -4.64 -22.30
CA MET A 198 8.80 -4.34 -23.74
C MET A 198 7.77 -5.09 -24.61
N ASN A 199 7.43 -6.32 -24.22
CA ASN A 199 6.52 -7.20 -25.00
C ASN A 199 5.05 -7.11 -24.53
N TYR A 200 4.73 -6.14 -23.66
CA TYR A 200 3.37 -5.93 -23.19
C TYR A 200 2.67 -4.82 -23.99
N THR A 201 1.37 -4.92 -24.14
CA THR A 201 0.57 -3.84 -24.70
C THR A 201 0.45 -2.74 -23.64
N ILE A 202 1.23 -1.66 -23.84
CA ILE A 202 1.27 -0.52 -22.93
C ILE A 202 0.12 0.43 -23.26
N ALA A 203 -0.68 0.76 -22.24
CA ALA A 203 -1.77 1.72 -22.35
C ALA A 203 -1.27 3.15 -22.13
N SER A 204 -0.38 3.36 -21.16
CA SER A 204 0.20 4.66 -20.89
C SER A 204 1.48 4.56 -20.08
N VAL A 205 2.35 5.55 -20.25
CA VAL A 205 3.53 5.80 -19.43
C VAL A 205 3.59 7.28 -19.09
N GLY A 206 4.18 7.63 -17.96
CA GLY A 206 4.30 9.03 -17.57
C GLY A 206 4.90 9.23 -16.19
N SER A 207 4.84 10.46 -15.72
CA SER A 207 5.23 10.87 -14.39
C SER A 207 4.14 11.69 -13.73
N THR A 208 4.14 11.68 -12.40
CA THR A 208 3.22 12.48 -11.59
C THR A 208 4.01 13.19 -10.50
N GLN A 209 3.63 14.43 -10.20
CA GLN A 209 4.14 15.20 -9.08
C GLN A 209 2.97 15.57 -8.17
N ASP A 210 3.11 15.30 -6.87
CA ASP A 210 2.12 15.63 -5.84
C ASP A 210 2.80 16.35 -4.68
N PHE A 211 2.60 17.65 -4.59
CA PHE A 211 3.25 18.49 -3.61
C PHE A 211 2.49 18.63 -2.29
N ARG A 212 1.32 18.00 -2.15
CA ARG A 212 0.42 18.21 -1.00
C ARG A 212 1.02 17.76 0.33
N SER A 213 1.84 16.71 0.32
CA SER A 213 2.45 16.14 1.52
C SER A 213 3.77 16.79 1.93
N LEU A 214 4.44 17.52 1.03
CA LEU A 214 5.75 18.09 1.29
C LEU A 214 5.71 19.12 2.44
N GLY A 215 6.55 18.91 3.46
CA GLY A 215 6.86 19.90 4.46
C GLY A 215 8.17 20.60 4.11
N SER A 216 8.29 21.92 4.39
CA SER A 216 9.49 22.71 4.12
C SER A 216 10.47 22.71 5.28
N GLN A 217 9.94 22.79 6.49
CA GLN A 217 10.72 22.80 7.72
C GLN A 217 10.08 21.90 8.76
N TYR A 218 10.90 21.21 9.52
CA TYR A 218 10.53 20.31 10.60
C TYR A 218 11.24 20.78 11.86
N HIS A 219 10.47 21.18 12.84
CA HIS A 219 10.92 21.71 14.11
C HIS A 219 10.61 20.71 15.22
N MET A 220 11.50 20.56 16.17
CA MET A 220 11.30 19.72 17.34
C MET A 220 11.99 20.36 18.54
N PRO A 221 11.31 20.48 19.69
CA PRO A 221 11.93 20.91 20.93
C PRO A 221 12.91 19.85 21.44
N ASP A 222 13.73 20.19 22.44
CA ASP A 222 14.49 19.20 23.21
C ASP A 222 13.62 18.55 24.30
N ALA A 223 14.26 17.73 25.13
CA ALA A 223 13.59 17.05 26.23
C ALA A 223 13.06 18.00 27.32
N ASP A 224 13.67 19.18 27.45
CA ASP A 224 13.31 20.20 28.44
C ASP A 224 12.24 21.16 27.88
N GLY A 225 11.85 20.97 26.61
CA GLY A 225 10.83 21.79 25.96
C GLY A 225 11.35 23.07 25.32
N THR A 226 12.68 23.26 25.20
CA THR A 226 13.25 24.40 24.48
C THR A 226 12.88 24.28 22.99
N GLU A 227 12.06 25.19 22.51
CA GLU A 227 11.56 25.22 21.15
C GLU A 227 12.69 25.34 20.11
N ASP A 228 12.48 24.76 18.96
CA ASP A 228 13.38 24.82 17.78
C ASP A 228 14.83 24.34 18.02
N THR A 229 15.08 23.56 19.06
CA THR A 229 16.40 22.97 19.31
C THR A 229 16.87 22.11 18.14
N PHE A 230 15.93 21.40 17.50
CA PHE A 230 16.22 20.60 16.31
C PHE A 230 15.41 21.14 15.13
N LEU A 231 16.13 21.53 14.08
CA LEU A 231 15.55 22.04 12.83
C LEU A 231 16.08 21.23 11.64
N LEU A 232 15.18 20.73 10.81
CA LEU A 232 15.51 20.09 9.55
C LEU A 232 14.79 20.79 8.40
N GLN A 233 15.56 21.27 7.41
CA GLN A 233 15.04 21.89 6.20
C GLN A 233 14.95 20.85 5.06
N ASN A 234 13.87 20.93 4.29
CA ASN A 234 13.65 20.10 3.13
C ASN A 234 14.05 20.85 1.85
N SER A 235 15.22 20.56 1.31
CA SER A 235 15.74 21.21 0.10
C SER A 235 14.80 21.10 -1.11
N LYS A 236 13.99 20.04 -1.20
CA LYS A 236 13.04 19.84 -2.30
C LYS A 236 11.94 20.90 -2.37
N THR A 237 11.68 21.60 -1.28
CA THR A 237 10.64 22.64 -1.23
C THR A 237 11.15 24.04 -1.56
N THR A 238 12.46 24.26 -1.53
CA THR A 238 13.07 25.57 -1.79
C THR A 238 12.75 26.07 -3.20
N ASP A 239 12.99 25.25 -4.20
CA ASP A 239 12.76 25.61 -5.61
C ASP A 239 11.26 25.69 -5.97
N LEU A 240 10.41 25.07 -5.15
CA LEU A 240 8.96 25.02 -5.35
C LEU A 240 8.23 26.17 -4.66
N SER A 241 8.95 27.03 -3.92
CA SER A 241 8.36 28.11 -3.10
C SER A 241 7.25 27.60 -2.15
N ILE A 242 7.37 26.36 -1.66
CA ILE A 242 6.43 25.76 -0.72
C ILE A 242 6.86 26.12 0.71
N VAL A 243 5.97 26.76 1.47
CA VAL A 243 6.18 27.05 2.89
C VAL A 243 5.16 26.27 3.72
N ARG A 244 5.61 25.19 4.37
CA ARG A 244 4.81 24.34 5.25
C ARG A 244 5.66 23.87 6.41
N ASN A 245 5.55 24.56 7.54
CA ASN A 245 6.27 24.20 8.75
C ASN A 245 5.54 23.09 9.51
N ARG A 246 6.30 22.17 10.08
CA ARG A 246 5.83 21.05 10.86
C ARG A 246 6.44 21.11 12.25
N GLN A 247 5.60 21.22 13.25
CA GLN A 247 6.01 21.08 14.65
C GLN A 247 5.86 19.60 15.05
N ILE A 248 6.94 19.00 15.47
CA ILE A 248 7.01 17.60 15.89
C ILE A 248 7.32 17.62 17.39
N PRO A 249 6.52 16.96 18.23
CA PRO A 249 6.84 16.85 19.66
C PRO A 249 8.14 16.06 19.84
N PHE A 250 8.85 16.32 20.93
CA PHE A 250 10.08 15.58 21.26
C PHE A 250 9.83 14.06 21.20
N ASP A 251 10.68 13.35 20.48
CA ASP A 251 10.47 11.94 20.17
C ASP A 251 11.42 11.06 20.98
N MET A 252 10.92 10.50 22.08
CA MET A 252 11.66 9.56 22.94
C MET A 252 12.12 8.29 22.23
N GLN A 253 11.64 8.05 20.99
CA GLN A 253 12.09 6.93 20.17
C GLN A 253 13.59 7.02 19.82
N TYR A 254 14.12 8.23 19.69
CA TYR A 254 15.49 8.51 19.22
C TYR A 254 16.28 9.34 20.24
N LEU A 255 16.28 8.94 21.52
CA LEU A 255 16.93 9.69 22.62
C LEU A 255 18.40 10.04 22.36
N ARG A 256 19.14 9.17 21.66
CA ARG A 256 20.55 9.40 21.33
C ARG A 256 20.78 10.32 20.15
N ASN A 257 19.84 10.40 19.24
CA ASN A 257 19.89 11.25 18.05
C ASN A 257 18.48 11.70 17.67
N PRO A 258 17.92 12.70 18.38
CA PRO A 258 16.54 13.16 18.11
C PRO A 258 16.33 13.66 16.67
N ALA A 259 17.37 14.13 16.00
CA ALA A 259 17.29 14.55 14.59
C ALA A 259 16.85 13.39 13.63
N GLU A 260 17.06 12.13 13.99
CA GLU A 260 16.57 10.99 13.20
C GLU A 260 15.05 10.96 13.13
N ALA A 261 14.35 11.40 14.17
CA ALA A 261 12.89 11.50 14.15
C ALA A 261 12.41 12.49 13.08
N LEU A 262 13.10 13.65 12.95
CA LEU A 262 12.80 14.62 11.92
C LEU A 262 13.09 14.07 10.52
N GLN A 263 14.23 13.37 10.35
CA GLN A 263 14.58 12.74 9.08
C GLN A 263 13.53 11.70 8.67
N PHE A 264 13.08 10.85 9.60
CA PHE A 264 12.03 9.89 9.34
C PHE A 264 10.73 10.56 8.88
N ARG A 265 10.29 11.61 9.59
CA ARG A 265 9.09 12.37 9.25
C ARG A 265 9.19 13.07 7.90
N MET A 266 10.33 13.67 7.61
CA MET A 266 10.59 14.31 6.31
C MET A 266 10.58 13.28 5.18
N ARG A 267 11.29 12.16 5.32
CA ARG A 267 11.31 11.08 4.30
C ARG A 267 9.91 10.54 4.05
N TYR A 268 9.14 10.30 5.13
CA TYR A 268 7.77 9.85 5.00
C TYR A 268 6.86 10.88 4.29
N SER A 269 7.04 12.17 4.55
CA SER A 269 6.26 13.22 3.86
C SER A 269 6.68 13.39 2.41
N ASN A 270 7.93 13.13 2.07
CA ASN A 270 8.44 13.19 0.71
C ASN A 270 8.03 11.97 -0.13
N ARG A 271 7.52 10.89 0.48
CA ARG A 271 7.13 9.69 -0.25
C ARG A 271 6.14 10.02 -1.37
N GLY A 272 6.40 9.51 -2.55
CA GLY A 272 5.48 9.62 -3.67
C GLY A 272 5.24 11.04 -4.21
N TRP A 273 5.95 12.08 -3.73
CA TRP A 273 5.81 13.45 -4.26
C TRP A 273 6.10 13.52 -5.75
N LYS A 274 7.00 12.67 -6.22
CA LYS A 274 7.32 12.46 -7.62
C LYS A 274 7.33 10.97 -7.91
N SER A 275 6.64 10.55 -8.96
CA SER A 275 6.58 9.16 -9.36
C SER A 275 6.56 8.99 -10.87
N GLN A 276 7.13 7.89 -11.34
CA GLN A 276 6.94 7.38 -12.69
C GLN A 276 5.88 6.31 -12.68
N PHE A 277 5.14 6.15 -13.78
CA PHE A 277 4.17 5.08 -13.88
C PHE A 277 4.13 4.45 -15.27
N LEU A 278 3.82 3.17 -15.28
CA LEU A 278 3.55 2.34 -16.44
C LEU A 278 2.18 1.69 -16.28
N THR A 279 1.31 1.82 -17.28
CA THR A 279 0.04 1.10 -17.33
C THR A 279 0.05 0.13 -18.50
N PHE A 280 -0.25 -1.13 -18.26
CA PHE A 280 -0.35 -2.14 -19.30
C PHE A 280 -1.69 -2.88 -19.26
N TYR A 281 -2.08 -3.44 -20.41
CA TYR A 281 -3.26 -4.29 -20.51
C TYR A 281 -3.01 -5.65 -19.90
N GLY A 282 -3.93 -6.09 -19.06
CA GLY A 282 -3.89 -7.36 -18.40
C GLY A 282 -3.32 -7.32 -16.99
N PHE A 283 -3.04 -8.50 -16.48
CA PHE A 283 -2.43 -8.75 -15.19
C PHE A 283 -1.26 -9.72 -15.38
N ARG A 284 -0.17 -9.51 -14.68
CA ARG A 284 0.97 -10.41 -14.63
C ARG A 284 1.02 -11.08 -13.27
N ASP A 285 1.01 -12.41 -13.29
CA ASP A 285 1.15 -13.22 -12.09
C ASP A 285 2.54 -13.02 -11.46
N GLY A 286 2.61 -13.07 -10.13
CA GLY A 286 3.85 -12.95 -9.38
C GLY A 286 4.29 -11.52 -9.04
N LEU A 287 3.68 -10.47 -9.63
CA LEU A 287 4.03 -9.08 -9.31
C LEU A 287 3.81 -8.78 -7.82
N GLN A 288 4.85 -8.25 -7.17
CA GLN A 288 4.82 -7.81 -5.78
C GLN A 288 5.39 -6.40 -5.61
N LEU A 289 5.05 -5.76 -4.50
CA LEU A 289 5.72 -4.53 -4.09
C LEU A 289 7.20 -4.82 -3.82
N ASN A 290 8.06 -3.86 -4.15
CA ASN A 290 9.51 -3.97 -4.07
C ASN A 290 10.16 -4.99 -5.04
N ASP A 291 9.42 -5.61 -5.94
CA ASP A 291 9.99 -6.13 -7.18
C ASP A 291 10.38 -4.98 -8.10
N GLN A 292 11.11 -5.29 -9.18
CA GLN A 292 11.55 -4.28 -10.12
C GLN A 292 10.84 -4.41 -11.47
N PHE A 293 10.69 -3.29 -12.16
CA PHE A 293 10.23 -3.28 -13.54
C PHE A 293 11.13 -2.43 -14.42
N SER A 294 11.20 -2.79 -15.69
CA SER A 294 11.92 -2.04 -16.71
C SER A 294 11.07 -1.85 -17.96
N TYR A 295 11.19 -0.68 -18.57
CA TYR A 295 10.57 -0.34 -19.85
C TYR A 295 11.53 0.48 -20.69
N ALA A 296 12.37 -0.19 -21.48
CA ALA A 296 13.34 0.46 -22.35
C ALA A 296 12.64 1.27 -23.48
N PRO A 297 13.19 2.41 -23.93
CA PRO A 297 14.44 3.01 -23.43
C PRO A 297 14.26 3.92 -22.20
N LEU A 298 13.03 4.04 -21.64
CA LEU A 298 12.71 5.07 -20.65
C LEU A 298 13.25 4.74 -19.25
N TRP A 299 13.13 3.47 -18.82
CA TRP A 299 13.45 3.11 -17.44
C TRP A 299 14.10 1.73 -17.34
N SER A 300 15.06 1.62 -16.44
CA SER A 300 15.71 0.37 -16.05
C SER A 300 15.55 0.14 -14.56
N ASN A 301 15.17 -1.08 -14.18
CA ASN A 301 15.17 -1.60 -12.80
C ASN A 301 14.58 -0.66 -11.73
N ARG A 302 13.37 -0.14 -11.99
CA ARG A 302 12.64 0.67 -11.00
C ARG A 302 11.85 -0.23 -10.04
N PHE A 303 11.96 0.02 -8.74
CA PHE A 303 11.16 -0.69 -7.74
C PHE A 303 9.69 -0.33 -7.84
N ILE A 304 8.83 -1.34 -7.70
CA ILE A 304 7.37 -1.16 -7.64
C ILE A 304 7.00 -0.63 -6.27
N SER A 305 6.75 0.67 -6.17
CA SER A 305 6.33 1.31 -4.92
C SER A 305 4.81 1.24 -4.73
N ARG A 306 4.04 1.24 -5.84
CA ARG A 306 2.59 1.11 -5.80
C ARG A 306 2.09 0.34 -7.01
N MET A 307 1.07 -0.45 -6.79
CA MET A 307 0.38 -1.22 -7.82
C MET A 307 -1.12 -0.98 -7.74
N GLU A 308 -1.73 -0.67 -8.89
CA GLU A 308 -3.17 -0.51 -9.03
C GLU A 308 -3.67 -1.46 -10.12
N ILE A 309 -4.56 -2.36 -9.74
CA ILE A 309 -5.18 -3.34 -10.64
C ILE A 309 -6.63 -2.95 -10.79
N THR A 310 -7.06 -2.65 -12.00
CA THR A 310 -8.44 -2.28 -12.31
C THR A 310 -9.03 -3.26 -13.31
N GLY A 311 -10.27 -3.64 -13.06
CA GLY A 311 -11.05 -4.47 -13.99
C GLY A 311 -12.35 -3.77 -14.34
N SER A 312 -12.77 -3.87 -15.58
CA SER A 312 -14.05 -3.34 -16.08
C SER A 312 -14.45 -4.08 -17.36
N ARG A 313 -15.58 -3.70 -17.97
CA ARG A 313 -15.97 -4.20 -19.29
C ARG A 313 -14.91 -3.96 -20.37
N LYS A 314 -13.97 -3.02 -20.16
CA LYS A 314 -12.82 -2.78 -21.06
C LYS A 314 -11.67 -3.75 -20.85
N GLY A 315 -11.74 -4.61 -19.85
CA GLY A 315 -10.72 -5.59 -19.47
C GLY A 315 -9.99 -5.21 -18.17
N ILE A 316 -8.87 -5.89 -17.94
CA ILE A 316 -8.01 -5.66 -16.79
C ILE A 316 -6.85 -4.77 -17.22
N PHE A 317 -6.49 -3.82 -16.35
CA PHE A 317 -5.33 -2.96 -16.49
C PHE A 317 -4.54 -3.01 -15.19
N THR A 318 -3.23 -3.08 -15.32
CA THR A 318 -2.32 -2.96 -14.19
C THR A 318 -1.46 -1.71 -14.36
N LYS A 319 -1.47 -0.86 -13.34
CA LYS A 319 -0.64 0.35 -13.29
C LYS A 319 0.39 0.19 -12.18
N LEU A 320 1.66 0.28 -12.56
CA LEU A 320 2.80 0.23 -11.66
C LEU A 320 3.36 1.64 -11.48
N PHE A 321 3.74 1.97 -10.24
CA PHE A 321 4.38 3.24 -9.91
C PHE A 321 5.73 2.96 -9.27
N ALA A 322 6.72 3.75 -9.64
CA ALA A 322 7.99 3.89 -8.94
C ALA A 322 8.07 5.29 -8.32
N TYR A 323 8.25 5.38 -7.01
CA TYR A 323 8.43 6.64 -6.30
C TYR A 323 9.89 7.07 -6.37
N TYR A 324 10.15 8.34 -6.67
CA TYR A 324 11.52 8.84 -6.85
C TYR A 324 12.29 8.95 -5.55
N ASP A 325 11.65 9.39 -4.49
CA ASP A 325 12.24 9.60 -3.17
C ASP A 325 11.78 8.55 -2.18
N ASP A 326 11.77 7.34 -2.62
CA ASP A 326 11.50 6.18 -1.80
C ASP A 326 12.78 5.72 -1.10
N TRP A 327 12.67 5.02 0.04
CA TRP A 327 13.79 4.31 0.66
C TRP A 327 14.45 3.28 -0.28
N ASN A 328 13.78 2.91 -1.35
CA ASN A 328 14.19 1.89 -2.31
C ASN A 328 14.63 2.44 -3.66
N ASN A 329 14.09 3.58 -4.07
CA ASN A 329 14.48 4.31 -5.28
C ASN A 329 15.13 5.62 -4.84
N THR A 330 16.28 5.55 -4.19
CA THR A 330 17.12 6.74 -4.03
C THR A 330 17.67 7.08 -5.41
N ASP A 331 17.15 8.10 -6.04
CA ASP A 331 17.78 8.62 -7.23
C ASP A 331 19.05 9.31 -6.89
N VAL A 332 19.72 8.84 -7.52
CA VAL A 332 20.77 9.18 -8.39
C VAL A 332 20.55 10.47 -9.14
#